data_3988dc1a4a00f89525b59bdcad445d9f
#
_entry.id   3988dc1a4a00f89525b59bdcad445d9f
#
_cell.length_a   1.000
_cell.length_b   1.000
_cell.length_c   1.000
_cell.angle_alpha   90.00
_cell.angle_beta   90.00
_cell.angle_gamma   90.00
#
_symmetry.space_group_name_H-M   'P 1'
#
loop_
_entity.id
_entity.type
_entity.pdbx_description
1 polymer ?
#
loop_
_entity_poly.entity_id
_entity_poly.type
_entity_poly.pdbx_seq_one_letter_code
_entity_poly.pdbx_strand_id
1 'polypeptide(L)'
;MIISPLGLKYNYLVYNTGLAAYFREMVRPEMEKWCAANTKPDGTPYNLYTDGLHIVTTIDSRMQRYAETAMKEQMKQLQETFDQHWKGKNPWGSDNNVVVRAMKRSDRYQRMKKAGKVQKEIDQAFKTPVNMKLFAWDEVKQVKMTPLDSVKYSLKLLRSAFLAINPKNGAIKVWIGGNDFRFFQYDNVRSSRQVGSVFKPIVYTAALESGMQPDKYFANELITYHDYQDWTPQNADGKYGGFYSLEGALTKSVNTVSVQVLMESGISETVGLARKMGIEAELSEYPSLALGAANIPLYQLVKAYCCFANNGMTVKPY
;
A
#
# COMPACT_ATOMS: atom_id res chain seq x y z
N MET A 1 -40.10 44.33 -11.85
CA MET A 1 -38.78 43.66 -11.55
C MET A 1 -38.92 42.22 -12.02
N ILE A 2 -38.33 41.85 -13.15
CA ILE A 2 -38.37 40.49 -13.69
C ILE A 2 -37.27 39.70 -12.95
N ILE A 3 -37.66 38.83 -12.03
CA ILE A 3 -36.73 37.90 -11.39
C ILE A 3 -36.48 36.76 -12.39
N SER A 4 -35.46 36.95 -13.24
CA SER A 4 -34.95 35.84 -14.07
C SER A 4 -34.18 34.88 -13.17
N PRO A 5 -34.51 33.57 -13.15
CA PRO A 5 -33.73 32.62 -12.34
C PRO A 5 -32.31 32.59 -12.91
N LEU A 6 -31.32 32.88 -12.05
CA LEU A 6 -29.91 32.67 -12.35
C LEU A 6 -29.72 31.17 -12.62
N GLY A 7 -29.53 30.80 -13.87
CA GLY A 7 -29.26 29.43 -14.29
C GLY A 7 -27.84 28.95 -13.89
N LEU A 8 -27.51 29.05 -12.62
CA LEU A 8 -26.22 28.62 -12.11
C LEU A 8 -26.16 27.07 -12.12
N LYS A 9 -25.46 26.53 -13.09
CA LYS A 9 -25.03 25.14 -13.06
C LYS A 9 -23.82 25.06 -12.13
N TYR A 10 -24.04 24.71 -10.86
CA TYR A 10 -22.95 24.33 -9.96
C TYR A 10 -22.35 23.02 -10.44
N ASN A 11 -21.22 23.10 -11.11
CA ASN A 11 -20.35 21.95 -11.30
C ASN A 11 -19.58 21.75 -10.00
N TYR A 12 -20.10 20.96 -9.09
CA TYR A 12 -19.34 20.47 -7.96
C TYR A 12 -18.18 19.62 -8.49
N LEU A 13 -16.99 20.21 -8.55
CA LEU A 13 -15.76 19.42 -8.65
C LEU A 13 -15.64 18.62 -7.36
N VAL A 14 -16.15 17.40 -7.40
CA VAL A 14 -16.09 16.49 -6.23
C VAL A 14 -14.62 16.16 -6.04
N TYR A 15 -14.02 16.62 -4.93
CA TYR A 15 -12.59 16.48 -4.62
C TYR A 15 -12.07 15.02 -4.70
N ASN A 16 -12.96 14.04 -4.59
CA ASN A 16 -12.67 12.61 -4.64
C ASN A 16 -12.72 11.99 -6.05
N THR A 17 -12.88 12.78 -7.09
CA THR A 17 -12.86 12.36 -8.50
C THR A 17 -11.69 12.99 -9.25
N GLY A 18 -11.40 12.45 -10.45
CA GLY A 18 -10.33 12.94 -11.31
C GLY A 18 -8.98 12.28 -11.03
N LEU A 19 -7.98 12.70 -11.79
CA LEU A 19 -6.64 12.11 -11.82
C LEU A 19 -5.91 12.27 -10.48
N ALA A 20 -5.17 11.24 -10.08
CA ALA A 20 -4.30 11.25 -8.89
C ALA A 20 -5.02 11.66 -7.58
N ALA A 21 -6.26 11.18 -7.34
CA ALA A 21 -7.06 11.55 -6.17
C ALA A 21 -6.34 11.29 -4.83
N TYR A 22 -5.64 10.17 -4.70
CA TYR A 22 -4.85 9.83 -3.50
C TYR A 22 -3.70 10.81 -3.28
N PHE A 23 -3.00 11.19 -4.34
CA PHE A 23 -1.90 12.15 -4.27
C PHE A 23 -2.40 13.52 -3.83
N ARG A 24 -3.49 14.00 -4.40
CA ARG A 24 -4.10 15.29 -4.01
C ARG A 24 -4.48 15.31 -2.53
N GLU A 25 -5.02 14.20 -2.02
CA GLU A 25 -5.36 14.07 -0.60
C GLU A 25 -4.10 13.99 0.28
N MET A 26 -3.02 13.39 -0.21
CA MET A 26 -1.74 13.37 0.48
C MET A 26 -1.12 14.77 0.61
N VAL A 27 -1.20 15.58 -0.45
CA VAL A 27 -0.64 16.94 -0.48
C VAL A 27 -1.49 17.93 0.31
N ARG A 28 -2.80 17.71 0.43
CA ARG A 28 -3.75 18.64 1.06
C ARG A 28 -3.30 19.13 2.46
N PRO A 29 -2.92 18.27 3.43
CA PRO A 29 -2.48 18.73 4.74
C PRO A 29 -1.22 19.60 4.72
N GLU A 30 -0.33 19.37 3.74
CA GLU A 30 0.87 20.19 3.57
C GLU A 30 0.50 21.58 3.04
N MET A 31 -0.44 21.64 2.10
CA MET A 31 -0.95 22.90 1.58
C MET A 31 -1.74 23.69 2.62
N GLU A 32 -2.54 23.03 3.45
CA GLU A 32 -3.23 23.67 4.57
C GLU A 32 -2.23 24.28 5.58
N LYS A 33 -1.13 23.57 5.89
CA LYS A 33 -0.05 24.10 6.73
C LYS A 33 0.64 25.29 6.07
N TRP A 34 0.91 25.20 4.77
CA TRP A 34 1.50 26.32 4.03
C TRP A 34 0.57 27.55 4.05
N CYS A 35 -0.73 27.38 3.82
CA CYS A 35 -1.71 28.46 3.87
C CYS A 35 -1.77 29.10 5.26
N ALA A 36 -1.71 28.31 6.33
CA ALA A 36 -1.70 28.82 7.71
C ALA A 36 -0.42 29.60 8.07
N ALA A 37 0.72 29.22 7.44
CA ALA A 37 2.02 29.84 7.69
C ALA A 37 2.31 31.07 6.81
N ASN A 38 1.50 31.33 5.76
CA ASN A 38 1.71 32.43 4.83
C ASN A 38 0.49 33.35 4.80
N THR A 39 0.75 34.64 4.67
CA THR A 39 -0.28 35.69 4.64
C THR A 39 -0.32 36.38 3.28
N LYS A 40 -1.51 36.82 2.91
CA LYS A 40 -1.74 37.71 1.76
C LYS A 40 -1.23 39.11 2.05
N PRO A 41 -1.11 39.98 1.01
CA PRO A 41 -0.71 41.38 1.21
C PRO A 41 -1.58 42.17 2.20
N ASP A 42 -2.85 41.77 2.39
CA ASP A 42 -3.80 42.36 3.34
C ASP A 42 -3.60 41.85 4.81
N GLY A 43 -2.60 41.00 5.05
CA GLY A 43 -2.29 40.42 6.34
C GLY A 43 -3.15 39.20 6.75
N THR A 44 -4.13 38.80 5.93
CA THR A 44 -4.93 37.59 6.20
C THR A 44 -4.23 36.32 5.71
N PRO A 45 -4.37 35.17 6.39
CA PRO A 45 -3.80 33.91 5.91
C PRO A 45 -4.44 33.47 4.57
N TYR A 46 -3.68 32.75 3.77
CA TYR A 46 -4.23 32.10 2.57
C TYR A 46 -5.25 31.03 2.93
N ASN A 47 -6.25 30.85 2.05
CA ASN A 47 -7.23 29.79 2.15
C ASN A 47 -7.14 28.87 0.93
N LEU A 48 -6.85 27.60 1.14
CA LEU A 48 -6.66 26.60 0.08
C LEU A 48 -7.87 26.48 -0.87
N TYR A 49 -9.07 26.74 -0.36
CA TYR A 49 -10.33 26.49 -1.08
C TYR A 49 -10.93 27.72 -1.75
N THR A 50 -10.56 28.91 -1.31
CA THR A 50 -11.22 30.15 -1.75
C THR A 50 -10.31 31.14 -2.48
N ASP A 51 -8.99 31.05 -2.33
CA ASP A 51 -8.06 32.04 -2.87
C ASP A 51 -7.51 31.69 -4.27
N GLY A 52 -8.01 30.62 -4.92
CA GLY A 52 -7.66 30.27 -6.29
C GLY A 52 -6.19 29.88 -6.50
N LEU A 53 -5.58 29.23 -5.52
CA LEU A 53 -4.17 28.85 -5.56
C LEU A 53 -3.86 27.85 -6.68
N HIS A 54 -2.77 28.09 -7.41
CA HIS A 54 -2.22 27.18 -8.42
C HIS A 54 -1.15 26.31 -7.78
N ILE A 55 -1.44 25.02 -7.59
CA ILE A 55 -0.51 24.04 -7.00
C ILE A 55 0.15 23.25 -8.12
N VAL A 56 1.42 23.52 -8.38
CA VAL A 56 2.23 22.78 -9.35
C VAL A 56 2.87 21.58 -8.67
N THR A 57 2.70 20.40 -9.26
CA THR A 57 3.21 19.13 -8.72
C THR A 57 4.13 18.42 -9.71
N THR A 58 4.83 17.39 -9.25
CA THR A 58 5.74 16.58 -10.06
C THR A 58 5.03 15.43 -10.80
N ILE A 59 3.74 15.20 -10.54
CA ILE A 59 2.94 14.17 -11.21
C ILE A 59 2.93 14.40 -12.72
N ASP A 60 3.30 13.37 -13.47
CA ASP A 60 3.11 13.37 -14.93
C ASP A 60 1.70 12.84 -15.25
N SER A 61 0.84 13.70 -15.77
CA SER A 61 -0.57 13.37 -16.02
C SER A 61 -0.78 12.24 -17.05
N ARG A 62 0.17 12.05 -17.99
CA ARG A 62 0.11 10.95 -18.97
C ARG A 62 0.53 9.65 -18.31
N MET A 63 1.64 9.63 -17.58
CA MET A 63 2.09 8.46 -16.83
C MET A 63 1.06 8.02 -15.80
N GLN A 64 0.47 8.98 -15.07
CA GLN A 64 -0.58 8.70 -14.08
C GLN A 64 -1.78 8.01 -14.74
N ARG A 65 -2.25 8.53 -15.88
CA ARG A 65 -3.39 7.97 -16.61
C ARG A 65 -3.09 6.57 -17.14
N TYR A 66 -1.91 6.35 -17.71
CA TYR A 66 -1.50 5.02 -18.17
C TYR A 66 -1.43 4.01 -17.03
N ALA A 67 -0.84 4.41 -15.91
CA ALA A 67 -0.75 3.56 -14.74
C ALA A 67 -2.12 3.25 -14.12
N GLU A 68 -3.03 4.23 -14.02
CA GLU A 68 -4.41 4.01 -13.55
C GLU A 68 -5.15 3.02 -14.45
N THR A 69 -5.01 3.16 -15.78
CA THR A 69 -5.64 2.24 -16.76
C THR A 69 -5.06 0.83 -16.65
N ALA A 70 -3.74 0.69 -16.72
CA ALA A 70 -3.07 -0.61 -16.64
C ALA A 70 -3.35 -1.33 -15.32
N MET A 71 -3.32 -0.60 -14.19
CA MET A 71 -3.64 -1.16 -12.89
C MET A 71 -5.09 -1.64 -12.83
N LYS A 72 -6.05 -0.87 -13.36
CA LYS A 72 -7.46 -1.25 -13.39
C LYS A 72 -7.67 -2.52 -14.21
N GLU A 73 -7.08 -2.62 -15.39
CA GLU A 73 -7.18 -3.79 -16.28
C GLU A 73 -6.58 -5.05 -15.61
N GLN A 74 -5.35 -4.94 -15.10
CA GLN A 74 -4.68 -6.06 -14.44
C GLN A 74 -5.43 -6.52 -13.18
N MET A 75 -5.89 -5.58 -12.36
CA MET A 75 -6.60 -5.91 -11.13
C MET A 75 -7.97 -6.52 -11.40
N LYS A 76 -8.65 -6.13 -12.48
CA LYS A 76 -9.89 -6.77 -12.91
C LYS A 76 -9.66 -8.26 -13.24
N GLN A 77 -8.66 -8.58 -14.05
CA GLN A 77 -8.31 -9.97 -14.41
C GLN A 77 -7.92 -10.78 -13.16
N LEU A 78 -7.12 -10.19 -12.28
CA LEU A 78 -6.71 -10.86 -11.04
C LEU A 78 -7.91 -11.11 -10.11
N GLN A 79 -8.85 -10.16 -10.04
CA GLN A 79 -10.08 -10.32 -9.26
C GLN A 79 -10.95 -11.45 -9.80
N GLU A 80 -11.09 -11.58 -11.13
CA GLU A 80 -11.82 -12.68 -11.76
C GLU A 80 -11.20 -14.04 -11.40
N THR A 81 -9.88 -14.15 -11.47
CA THR A 81 -9.14 -15.37 -11.06
C THR A 81 -9.34 -15.68 -9.59
N PHE A 82 -9.27 -14.65 -8.73
CA PHE A 82 -9.51 -14.78 -7.30
C PHE A 82 -10.94 -15.23 -6.99
N ASP A 83 -11.94 -14.66 -7.65
CA ASP A 83 -13.34 -15.00 -7.45
C ASP A 83 -13.64 -16.43 -7.90
N GLN A 84 -13.02 -16.90 -9.00
CA GLN A 84 -13.10 -18.28 -9.45
C GLN A 84 -12.50 -19.25 -8.42
N HIS A 85 -11.31 -18.93 -7.89
CA HIS A 85 -10.65 -19.76 -6.87
C HIS A 85 -11.51 -19.92 -5.60
N TRP A 86 -12.20 -18.86 -5.18
CA TRP A 86 -13.03 -18.82 -3.97
C TRP A 86 -14.51 -19.14 -4.23
N LYS A 87 -14.88 -19.52 -5.46
CA LYS A 87 -16.26 -19.89 -5.81
C LYS A 87 -16.74 -21.07 -4.96
N GLY A 88 -17.85 -20.88 -4.27
CA GLY A 88 -18.40 -21.89 -3.36
C GLY A 88 -17.64 -22.11 -2.05
N LYS A 89 -16.57 -21.37 -1.79
CA LYS A 89 -15.78 -21.44 -0.56
C LYS A 89 -15.97 -20.20 0.30
N ASN A 90 -15.78 -20.36 1.61
CA ASN A 90 -15.74 -19.21 2.53
C ASN A 90 -14.28 -18.76 2.75
N PRO A 91 -13.88 -17.56 2.25
CA PRO A 91 -12.49 -17.08 2.41
C PRO A 91 -12.08 -16.82 3.85
N TRP A 92 -13.04 -16.69 4.76
CA TRP A 92 -12.78 -16.41 6.18
C TRP A 92 -12.81 -17.66 7.06
N GLY A 93 -12.95 -18.85 6.46
CA GLY A 93 -13.05 -20.11 7.20
C GLY A 93 -14.29 -20.17 8.09
N SER A 94 -14.17 -20.86 9.22
CA SER A 94 -15.23 -20.94 10.25
C SER A 94 -15.32 -19.67 11.10
N ASP A 95 -14.26 -18.87 11.15
CA ASP A 95 -14.16 -17.65 11.96
C ASP A 95 -14.61 -16.39 11.18
N ASN A 96 -15.81 -15.93 11.47
CA ASN A 96 -16.36 -14.70 10.91
C ASN A 96 -15.84 -13.40 11.58
N ASN A 97 -14.84 -13.46 12.46
CA ASN A 97 -14.32 -12.29 13.18
C ASN A 97 -13.82 -11.19 12.26
N VAL A 98 -13.26 -11.55 11.08
CA VAL A 98 -12.84 -10.57 10.06
C VAL A 98 -14.03 -9.76 9.57
N VAL A 99 -15.15 -10.42 9.26
CA VAL A 99 -16.39 -9.78 8.79
C VAL A 99 -17.00 -8.90 9.89
N VAL A 100 -17.04 -9.41 11.13
CA VAL A 100 -17.57 -8.67 12.29
C VAL A 100 -16.72 -7.42 12.58
N ARG A 101 -15.38 -7.53 12.53
CA ARG A 101 -14.49 -6.38 12.71
C ARG A 101 -14.69 -5.35 11.59
N ALA A 102 -14.81 -5.78 10.34
CA ALA A 102 -15.05 -4.88 9.21
C ALA A 102 -16.43 -4.21 9.31
N MET A 103 -17.47 -4.95 9.70
CA MET A 103 -18.81 -4.40 9.98
C MET A 103 -18.75 -3.30 11.04
N LYS A 104 -18.08 -3.57 12.18
CA LYS A 104 -17.95 -2.61 13.28
C LYS A 104 -17.16 -1.35 12.89
N ARG A 105 -16.21 -1.44 11.95
CA ARG A 105 -15.45 -0.30 11.43
C ARG A 105 -16.19 0.52 10.37
N SER A 106 -17.30 -0.01 9.82
CA SER A 106 -18.04 0.69 8.77
C SER A 106 -18.73 1.96 9.30
N ASP A 107 -18.80 3.01 8.46
CA ASP A 107 -19.45 4.28 8.80
C ASP A 107 -20.91 4.09 9.22
N ARG A 108 -21.61 3.13 8.61
CA ARG A 108 -22.97 2.79 8.98
C ARG A 108 -23.05 2.35 10.43
N TYR A 109 -22.20 1.41 10.85
CA TYR A 109 -22.15 0.93 12.22
C TYR A 109 -21.82 2.06 13.18
N GLN A 110 -20.78 2.85 12.88
CA GLN A 110 -20.34 3.94 13.74
C GLN A 110 -21.42 5.03 13.90
N ARG A 111 -22.11 5.39 12.82
CA ARG A 111 -23.23 6.35 12.86
C ARG A 111 -24.39 5.84 13.71
N MET A 112 -24.76 4.57 13.58
CA MET A 112 -25.83 3.96 14.40
C MET A 112 -25.45 3.91 15.88
N LYS A 113 -24.19 3.60 16.20
CA LYS A 113 -23.68 3.63 17.58
C LYS A 113 -23.73 5.05 18.16
N LYS A 114 -23.28 6.05 17.42
CA LYS A 114 -23.37 7.47 17.84
C LYS A 114 -24.80 7.94 18.04
N ALA A 115 -25.75 7.40 17.27
CA ALA A 115 -27.18 7.66 17.42
C ALA A 115 -27.84 6.89 18.58
N GLY A 116 -27.07 6.19 19.43
CA GLY A 116 -27.58 5.48 20.60
C GLY A 116 -28.32 4.17 20.30
N LYS A 117 -28.20 3.63 19.05
CA LYS A 117 -28.87 2.38 18.70
C LYS A 117 -28.31 1.18 19.45
N VAL A 118 -29.19 0.33 19.97
CA VAL A 118 -28.80 -0.91 20.63
C VAL A 118 -28.31 -1.96 19.63
N GLN A 119 -27.50 -2.92 20.08
CA GLN A 119 -26.88 -3.91 19.21
C GLN A 119 -27.90 -4.68 18.35
N LYS A 120 -29.05 -5.06 18.91
CA LYS A 120 -30.12 -5.78 18.21
C LYS A 120 -30.68 -4.99 17.02
N GLU A 121 -30.86 -3.66 17.15
CA GLU A 121 -31.28 -2.78 16.04
C GLU A 121 -30.24 -2.68 14.96
N ILE A 122 -28.95 -2.60 15.35
CA ILE A 122 -27.84 -2.55 14.41
C ILE A 122 -27.77 -3.85 13.62
N ASP A 123 -27.83 -5.00 14.29
CA ASP A 123 -27.79 -6.31 13.65
C ASP A 123 -28.95 -6.50 12.66
N GLN A 124 -30.15 -6.06 13.02
CA GLN A 124 -31.30 -6.07 12.12
C GLN A 124 -31.09 -5.16 10.91
N ALA A 125 -30.57 -3.94 11.10
CA ALA A 125 -30.28 -3.01 10.02
C ALA A 125 -29.21 -3.55 9.04
N PHE A 126 -28.25 -4.34 9.54
CA PHE A 126 -27.25 -4.98 8.70
C PHE A 126 -27.76 -6.21 7.93
N LYS A 127 -28.88 -6.79 8.33
CA LYS A 127 -29.57 -7.89 7.64
C LYS A 127 -30.67 -7.43 6.70
N THR A 128 -31.10 -6.16 6.78
CA THR A 128 -32.18 -5.62 5.95
C THR A 128 -31.61 -5.06 4.64
N PRO A 129 -32.06 -5.53 3.46
CA PRO A 129 -31.59 -5.02 2.17
C PRO A 129 -31.92 -3.54 1.97
N VAL A 130 -30.95 -2.77 1.48
CA VAL A 130 -31.09 -1.35 1.14
C VAL A 130 -30.45 -1.07 -0.22
N ASN A 131 -30.92 -0.02 -0.90
CA ASN A 131 -30.27 0.44 -2.13
C ASN A 131 -28.92 1.08 -1.79
N MET A 132 -27.88 0.69 -2.51
CA MET A 132 -26.54 1.22 -2.32
C MET A 132 -25.73 1.21 -3.60
N LYS A 133 -24.68 2.04 -3.62
CA LYS A 133 -23.68 2.05 -4.68
C LYS A 133 -22.50 1.17 -4.28
N LEU A 134 -22.08 0.25 -5.16
CA LEU A 134 -20.90 -0.58 -4.98
C LEU A 134 -19.86 -0.27 -6.03
N PHE A 135 -18.60 -0.36 -5.62
CA PHE A 135 -17.49 -0.39 -6.57
C PHE A 135 -17.57 -1.66 -7.41
N ALA A 136 -17.42 -1.51 -8.73
CA ALA A 136 -17.08 -2.60 -9.63
C ALA A 136 -16.05 -2.08 -10.65
N TRP A 137 -15.29 -3.00 -11.23
CA TRP A 137 -14.13 -2.64 -12.07
C TRP A 137 -14.50 -1.83 -13.32
N ASP A 138 -15.67 -2.07 -13.91
CA ASP A 138 -16.11 -1.34 -15.09
C ASP A 138 -16.86 -0.05 -14.74
N GLU A 139 -17.84 -0.15 -13.84
CA GLU A 139 -18.69 0.96 -13.45
C GLU A 139 -19.22 0.83 -12.01
N VAL A 140 -19.69 1.94 -11.46
CA VAL A 140 -20.37 1.91 -10.15
C VAL A 140 -21.73 1.26 -10.30
N LYS A 141 -21.96 0.13 -9.62
CA LYS A 141 -23.24 -0.60 -9.66
C LYS A 141 -24.20 -0.09 -8.59
N GLN A 142 -25.43 0.14 -8.98
CA GLN A 142 -26.52 0.34 -8.03
C GLN A 142 -27.19 -1.00 -7.77
N VAL A 143 -27.22 -1.42 -6.50
CA VAL A 143 -27.74 -2.72 -6.10
C VAL A 143 -28.59 -2.61 -4.83
N LYS A 144 -29.53 -3.53 -4.69
CA LYS A 144 -30.30 -3.74 -3.45
C LYS A 144 -29.73 -4.98 -2.76
N MET A 145 -29.01 -4.77 -1.66
CA MET A 145 -28.42 -5.87 -0.87
C MET A 145 -28.33 -5.50 0.60
N THR A 146 -28.02 -6.49 1.43
CA THR A 146 -27.81 -6.22 2.86
C THR A 146 -26.50 -5.48 3.10
N PRO A 147 -26.41 -4.56 4.06
CA PRO A 147 -25.14 -3.94 4.45
C PRO A 147 -24.07 -4.96 4.86
N LEU A 148 -24.47 -6.09 5.47
CA LEU A 148 -23.55 -7.16 5.81
C LEU A 148 -22.93 -7.80 4.56
N ASP A 149 -23.72 -8.04 3.51
CA ASP A 149 -23.21 -8.61 2.26
C ASP A 149 -22.33 -7.61 1.51
N SER A 150 -22.62 -6.30 1.61
CA SER A 150 -21.74 -5.28 1.06
C SER A 150 -20.36 -5.24 1.76
N VAL A 151 -20.32 -5.47 3.07
CA VAL A 151 -19.06 -5.63 3.81
C VAL A 151 -18.29 -6.85 3.33
N LYS A 152 -18.97 -8.01 3.20
CA LYS A 152 -18.35 -9.23 2.66
C LYS A 152 -17.83 -9.02 1.23
N TYR A 153 -18.61 -8.35 0.38
CA TYR A 153 -18.18 -7.99 -0.97
C TYR A 153 -16.91 -7.13 -0.95
N SER A 154 -16.89 -6.07 -0.15
CA SER A 154 -15.73 -5.18 0.00
C SER A 154 -14.48 -5.90 0.51
N LEU A 155 -14.62 -6.89 1.39
CA LEU A 155 -13.52 -7.69 1.92
C LEU A 155 -12.90 -8.63 0.88
N LYS A 156 -13.68 -9.06 -0.12
CA LYS A 156 -13.19 -9.90 -1.23
C LYS A 156 -12.47 -9.11 -2.32
N LEU A 157 -12.64 -7.80 -2.37
CA LEU A 157 -11.97 -6.98 -3.37
C LEU A 157 -10.48 -6.92 -3.10
N LEU A 158 -9.69 -7.36 -4.06
CA LEU A 158 -8.25 -7.20 -4.05
C LEU A 158 -7.87 -5.73 -4.06
N ARG A 159 -6.82 -5.37 -3.35
CA ARG A 159 -6.31 -3.99 -3.21
C ARG A 159 -4.91 -3.92 -3.76
N SER A 160 -4.61 -2.85 -4.47
CA SER A 160 -3.28 -2.59 -4.98
C SER A 160 -2.90 -1.13 -4.80
N ALA A 161 -1.61 -0.85 -4.94
CA ALA A 161 -1.05 0.48 -5.01
C ALA A 161 0.06 0.50 -6.06
N PHE A 162 0.31 1.68 -6.60
CA PHE A 162 1.41 1.88 -7.54
C PHE A 162 2.06 3.25 -7.29
N LEU A 163 3.39 3.26 -7.30
CA LEU A 163 4.20 4.47 -7.11
C LEU A 163 5.34 4.49 -8.12
N ALA A 164 5.54 5.61 -8.80
CA ALA A 164 6.73 5.83 -9.62
C ALA A 164 7.44 7.12 -9.20
N ILE A 165 8.75 7.00 -8.95
CA ILE A 165 9.63 8.10 -8.56
C ILE A 165 10.75 8.18 -9.58
N ASN A 166 11.14 9.38 -9.99
CA ASN A 166 12.34 9.59 -10.78
C ASN A 166 13.57 9.35 -9.88
N PRO A 167 14.39 8.31 -10.14
CA PRO A 167 15.50 7.96 -9.26
C PRO A 167 16.61 8.99 -9.21
N LYS A 168 16.72 9.89 -10.22
CA LYS A 168 17.78 10.91 -10.27
C LYS A 168 17.50 12.12 -9.39
N ASN A 169 16.22 12.51 -9.24
CA ASN A 169 15.89 13.76 -8.56
C ASN A 169 14.78 13.62 -7.49
N GLY A 170 14.17 12.45 -7.34
CA GLY A 170 13.11 12.22 -6.35
C GLY A 170 11.71 12.68 -6.76
N ALA A 171 11.51 13.23 -7.97
CA ALA A 171 10.20 13.69 -8.41
C ALA A 171 9.18 12.53 -8.49
N ILE A 172 8.07 12.64 -7.77
CA ILE A 172 6.98 11.66 -7.81
C ILE A 172 6.22 11.83 -9.13
N LYS A 173 6.22 10.80 -9.97
CA LYS A 173 5.59 10.83 -11.30
C LYS A 173 4.22 10.19 -11.33
N VAL A 174 4.00 9.16 -10.52
CA VAL A 174 2.73 8.45 -10.40
C VAL A 174 2.46 8.11 -8.95
N TRP A 175 1.19 8.27 -8.52
CA TRP A 175 0.74 7.86 -7.20
C TRP A 175 -0.68 7.30 -7.28
N ILE A 176 -0.83 6.01 -7.03
CA ILE A 176 -2.10 5.30 -7.00
C ILE A 176 -2.19 4.56 -5.66
N GLY A 177 -2.98 5.09 -4.73
CA GLY A 177 -3.10 4.53 -3.37
C GLY A 177 -4.13 3.40 -3.24
N GLY A 178 -4.92 3.14 -4.29
CA GLY A 178 -5.94 2.10 -4.26
C GLY A 178 -6.79 2.07 -5.53
N ASN A 179 -7.81 1.22 -5.54
CA ASN A 179 -8.62 0.96 -6.72
C ASN A 179 -9.50 2.14 -7.16
N ASP A 180 -10.11 2.83 -6.20
CA ASP A 180 -10.97 4.00 -6.45
C ASP A 180 -11.15 4.78 -5.14
N PHE A 181 -10.71 6.03 -5.12
CA PHE A 181 -10.73 6.88 -3.92
C PHE A 181 -12.15 7.16 -3.39
N ARG A 182 -13.16 7.14 -4.26
CA ARG A 182 -14.57 7.33 -3.87
C ARG A 182 -15.08 6.26 -2.91
N PHE A 183 -14.52 5.04 -3.00
CA PHE A 183 -14.93 3.88 -2.21
C PHE A 183 -13.87 3.46 -1.20
N PHE A 184 -12.60 3.73 -1.48
CA PHE A 184 -11.45 3.20 -0.73
C PHE A 184 -10.44 4.31 -0.48
N GLN A 185 -10.69 5.10 0.56
CA GLN A 185 -9.86 6.25 0.90
C GLN A 185 -8.53 5.89 1.59
N TYR A 186 -8.38 4.63 2.00
CA TYR A 186 -7.14 4.16 2.60
C TYR A 186 -6.03 4.06 1.57
N ASP A 187 -4.97 4.85 1.77
CA ASP A 187 -3.84 4.94 0.85
C ASP A 187 -2.82 3.82 1.13
N ASN A 188 -2.77 2.83 0.21
CA ASN A 188 -1.86 1.69 0.33
C ASN A 188 -0.41 2.04 -0.04
N VAL A 189 -0.12 3.20 -0.63
CA VAL A 189 1.27 3.67 -0.83
C VAL A 189 1.91 4.03 0.51
N ARG A 190 1.13 4.61 1.42
CA ARG A 190 1.60 5.02 2.76
C ARG A 190 1.38 3.98 3.84
N SER A 191 0.56 2.97 3.58
CA SER A 191 0.28 1.94 4.58
C SER A 191 1.39 0.92 4.67
N SER A 192 1.77 0.56 5.90
CA SER A 192 2.76 -0.47 6.17
C SER A 192 2.20 -1.86 5.88
N ARG A 193 2.96 -2.66 5.15
CA ARG A 193 2.66 -4.05 4.79
C ARG A 193 3.91 -4.88 4.92
N GLN A 194 3.75 -6.16 5.26
CA GLN A 194 4.85 -7.11 5.22
C GLN A 194 5.42 -7.19 3.79
N VAL A 195 6.72 -6.91 3.66
CA VAL A 195 7.34 -6.71 2.34
C VAL A 195 7.80 -8.01 1.68
N GLY A 196 8.01 -9.07 2.44
CA GLY A 196 8.43 -10.36 1.89
C GLY A 196 9.77 -10.25 1.15
N SER A 197 9.96 -11.06 0.14
CA SER A 197 11.22 -11.17 -0.62
C SER A 197 11.67 -9.88 -1.33
N VAL A 198 10.85 -8.83 -1.37
CA VAL A 198 11.29 -7.52 -1.87
C VAL A 198 12.34 -6.89 -0.95
N PHE A 199 12.51 -7.37 0.27
CA PHE A 199 13.57 -6.92 1.16
C PHE A 199 14.94 -7.56 0.86
N LYS A 200 14.98 -8.72 0.21
CA LYS A 200 16.22 -9.48 -0.08
C LYS A 200 17.31 -8.66 -0.79
N PRO A 201 17.04 -7.83 -1.81
CA PRO A 201 18.09 -7.02 -2.41
C PRO A 201 18.87 -6.15 -1.41
N ILE A 202 18.22 -5.67 -0.35
CA ILE A 202 18.88 -4.88 0.71
C ILE A 202 19.82 -5.77 1.52
N VAL A 203 19.37 -6.99 1.87
CA VAL A 203 20.19 -7.99 2.58
C VAL A 203 21.44 -8.35 1.76
N TYR A 204 21.26 -8.63 0.48
CA TYR A 204 22.35 -9.00 -0.40
C TYR A 204 23.31 -7.82 -0.70
N THR A 205 22.79 -6.60 -0.69
CA THR A 205 23.67 -5.41 -0.76
C THR A 205 24.53 -5.27 0.49
N ALA A 206 23.96 -5.48 1.69
CA ALA A 206 24.73 -5.48 2.94
C ALA A 206 25.81 -6.57 2.93
N ALA A 207 25.50 -7.75 2.39
CA ALA A 207 26.48 -8.83 2.25
C ALA A 207 27.63 -8.46 1.30
N LEU A 208 27.34 -7.82 0.18
CA LEU A 208 28.37 -7.32 -0.75
C LEU A 208 29.21 -6.22 -0.11
N GLU A 209 28.61 -5.29 0.64
CA GLU A 209 29.33 -4.24 1.38
C GLU A 209 30.22 -4.82 2.48
N SER A 210 29.87 -5.96 3.07
CA SER A 210 30.73 -6.68 4.04
C SER A 210 31.89 -7.44 3.40
N GLY A 211 31.99 -7.40 2.06
CA GLY A 211 33.06 -8.08 1.29
C GLY A 211 32.70 -9.49 0.80
N MET A 212 31.48 -9.93 0.99
CA MET A 212 31.03 -11.23 0.49
C MET A 212 31.04 -11.24 -1.05
N GLN A 213 31.63 -12.27 -1.65
CA GLN A 213 31.74 -12.35 -3.10
C GLN A 213 30.45 -12.90 -3.73
N PRO A 214 30.06 -12.41 -4.95
CA PRO A 214 28.84 -12.85 -5.62
C PRO A 214 28.79 -14.34 -5.95
N ASP A 215 29.93 -14.97 -6.14
CA ASP A 215 30.14 -16.38 -6.44
C ASP A 215 30.32 -17.26 -5.19
N LYS A 216 30.25 -16.70 -3.98
CA LYS A 216 30.25 -17.49 -2.74
C LYS A 216 29.04 -18.40 -2.69
N TYR A 217 29.26 -19.70 -2.42
CA TYR A 217 28.23 -20.71 -2.37
C TYR A 217 27.74 -20.99 -0.95
N PHE A 218 26.43 -21.23 -0.84
CA PHE A 218 25.72 -21.62 0.38
C PHE A 218 24.92 -22.89 0.15
N ALA A 219 24.86 -23.79 1.13
CA ALA A 219 24.02 -24.97 1.08
C ALA A 219 22.54 -24.59 1.23
N ASN A 220 21.70 -25.18 0.36
CA ASN A 220 20.24 -25.05 0.47
C ASN A 220 19.68 -26.09 1.42
N GLU A 221 19.85 -25.86 2.72
CA GLU A 221 19.48 -26.80 3.79
C GLU A 221 18.67 -26.13 4.89
N LEU A 222 17.99 -26.95 5.68
CA LEU A 222 17.27 -26.49 6.87
C LEU A 222 18.27 -26.30 8.02
N ILE A 223 18.42 -25.04 8.44
CA ILE A 223 19.24 -24.68 9.61
C ILE A 223 18.30 -24.16 10.71
N THR A 224 18.41 -24.72 11.91
CA THR A 224 17.67 -24.24 13.08
C THR A 224 18.51 -23.22 13.84
N TYR A 225 17.96 -22.05 14.04
CA TYR A 225 18.58 -20.94 14.78
C TYR A 225 18.11 -20.98 16.24
N HIS A 226 18.88 -21.64 17.10
CA HIS A 226 18.53 -21.89 18.51
C HIS A 226 18.41 -20.61 19.33
N ASP A 227 19.25 -19.60 19.09
CA ASP A 227 19.21 -18.30 19.76
C ASP A 227 17.95 -17.50 19.41
N TYR A 228 17.19 -17.93 18.41
CA TYR A 228 15.96 -17.31 17.91
C TYR A 228 14.75 -18.24 18.04
N GLN A 229 14.57 -18.84 19.23
CA GLN A 229 13.42 -19.68 19.58
C GLN A 229 13.31 -20.95 18.69
N ASP A 230 14.43 -21.58 18.41
CA ASP A 230 14.52 -22.77 17.53
C ASP A 230 13.87 -22.55 16.14
N TRP A 231 13.95 -21.32 15.63
CA TRP A 231 13.35 -20.99 14.35
C TRP A 231 14.10 -21.60 13.17
N THR A 232 13.35 -22.24 12.26
CA THR A 232 13.89 -22.88 11.05
C THR A 232 13.22 -22.29 9.82
N PRO A 233 13.94 -21.52 8.94
CA PRO A 233 13.38 -20.98 7.70
C PRO A 233 13.06 -22.07 6.71
N GLN A 234 11.94 -21.92 5.97
CA GLN A 234 11.54 -22.85 4.95
C GLN A 234 11.48 -22.17 3.57
N ASN A 235 11.84 -22.92 2.51
CA ASN A 235 11.63 -22.48 1.15
C ASN A 235 10.15 -22.54 0.77
N ALA A 236 9.69 -21.58 -0.03
CA ALA A 236 8.29 -21.48 -0.43
C ALA A 236 7.82 -22.67 -1.25
N ASP A 237 8.72 -23.33 -2.00
CA ASP A 237 8.47 -24.50 -2.83
C ASP A 237 8.74 -25.84 -2.10
N GLY A 238 9.20 -25.78 -0.85
CA GLY A 238 9.55 -26.95 -0.04
C GLY A 238 10.73 -27.75 -0.56
N LYS A 239 11.56 -27.21 -1.46
CA LYS A 239 12.71 -27.90 -2.04
C LYS A 239 14.00 -27.53 -1.33
N TYR A 240 14.81 -28.55 -1.02
CA TYR A 240 16.09 -28.44 -0.33
C TYR A 240 17.16 -29.25 -1.06
N GLY A 241 18.41 -29.04 -0.66
CA GLY A 241 19.58 -29.68 -1.23
C GLY A 241 20.26 -28.88 -2.33
N GLY A 242 21.50 -29.24 -2.64
CA GLY A 242 22.36 -28.52 -3.55
C GLY A 242 22.93 -27.23 -2.95
N PHE A 243 23.60 -26.47 -3.81
CA PHE A 243 24.26 -25.23 -3.44
C PHE A 243 23.82 -24.12 -4.39
N TYR A 244 23.74 -22.91 -3.86
CA TYR A 244 23.49 -21.70 -4.64
C TYR A 244 24.60 -20.68 -4.37
N SER A 245 25.11 -20.06 -5.42
CA SER A 245 25.92 -18.84 -5.27
C SER A 245 25.07 -17.73 -4.67
N LEU A 246 25.69 -16.71 -4.12
CA LEU A 246 25.03 -15.50 -3.63
C LEU A 246 24.06 -14.94 -4.69
N GLU A 247 24.52 -14.76 -5.94
CA GLU A 247 23.74 -14.31 -7.07
C GLU A 247 22.58 -15.27 -7.41
N GLY A 248 22.88 -16.57 -7.49
CA GLY A 248 21.90 -17.61 -7.81
C GLY A 248 20.77 -17.70 -6.76
N ALA A 249 21.10 -17.54 -5.49
CA ALA A 249 20.15 -17.57 -4.39
C ALA A 249 19.21 -16.36 -4.42
N LEU A 250 19.72 -15.16 -4.73
CA LEU A 250 18.87 -13.98 -4.93
C LEU A 250 17.95 -14.16 -6.13
N THR A 251 18.50 -14.61 -7.27
CA THR A 251 17.75 -14.84 -8.52
C THR A 251 16.58 -15.82 -8.33
N LYS A 252 16.81 -16.90 -7.56
CA LYS A 252 15.79 -17.93 -7.25
C LYS A 252 14.98 -17.61 -5.99
N SER A 253 15.33 -16.51 -5.32
CA SER A 253 14.66 -16.11 -4.05
C SER A 253 14.67 -17.20 -2.98
N VAL A 254 15.79 -17.94 -2.84
CA VAL A 254 15.92 -19.06 -1.91
C VAL A 254 15.92 -18.53 -0.46
N ASN A 255 14.96 -18.97 0.35
CA ASN A 255 14.78 -18.44 1.70
C ASN A 255 15.89 -18.90 2.66
N THR A 256 16.20 -20.20 2.67
CA THR A 256 17.24 -20.79 3.55
C THR A 256 18.58 -20.10 3.36
N VAL A 257 18.97 -19.86 2.10
CA VAL A 257 20.23 -19.17 1.78
C VAL A 257 20.15 -17.68 2.13
N SER A 258 19.02 -17.01 1.89
CA SER A 258 18.89 -15.58 2.23
C SER A 258 19.05 -15.33 3.74
N VAL A 259 18.60 -16.27 4.57
CA VAL A 259 18.80 -16.18 6.03
C VAL A 259 20.28 -16.41 6.39
N GLN A 260 20.94 -17.39 5.80
CA GLN A 260 22.39 -17.60 6.02
C GLN A 260 23.20 -16.36 5.62
N VAL A 261 22.87 -15.75 4.47
CA VAL A 261 23.50 -14.49 3.99
C VAL A 261 23.32 -13.37 5.01
N LEU A 262 22.12 -13.16 5.53
CA LEU A 262 21.85 -12.16 6.57
C LEU A 262 22.65 -12.42 7.85
N MET A 263 22.67 -13.67 8.30
CA MET A 263 23.35 -14.04 9.54
C MET A 263 24.87 -13.86 9.43
N GLU A 264 25.43 -14.12 8.27
CA GLU A 264 26.86 -13.96 8.04
C GLU A 264 27.26 -12.48 7.81
N SER A 265 26.42 -11.69 7.11
CA SER A 265 26.69 -10.27 6.87
C SER A 265 26.34 -9.36 8.05
N GLY A 266 25.59 -9.87 9.02
CA GLY A 266 25.12 -9.12 10.17
C GLY A 266 23.71 -8.52 10.00
N ILE A 267 22.85 -8.74 11.01
CA ILE A 267 21.48 -8.21 11.02
C ILE A 267 21.52 -6.70 11.21
N SER A 268 22.31 -6.22 12.17
CA SER A 268 22.44 -4.79 12.50
C SER A 268 23.02 -3.99 11.32
N GLU A 269 23.98 -4.55 10.59
CA GLU A 269 24.57 -3.96 9.39
C GLU A 269 23.52 -3.79 8.29
N THR A 270 22.70 -4.83 8.07
CA THR A 270 21.58 -4.79 7.13
C THR A 270 20.53 -3.75 7.54
N VAL A 271 20.18 -3.65 8.81
CA VAL A 271 19.28 -2.62 9.34
C VAL A 271 19.89 -1.23 9.15
N GLY A 272 21.18 -1.07 9.45
CA GLY A 272 21.93 0.17 9.24
C GLY A 272 21.92 0.63 7.78
N LEU A 273 22.15 -0.29 6.84
CA LEU A 273 22.05 -0.02 5.40
C LEU A 273 20.63 0.37 5.00
N ALA A 274 19.61 -0.37 5.42
CA ALA A 274 18.21 -0.04 5.14
C ALA A 274 17.85 1.38 5.60
N ARG A 275 18.34 1.81 6.78
CA ARG A 275 18.19 3.19 7.29
C ARG A 275 18.88 4.21 6.36
N LYS A 276 20.12 3.95 5.93
CA LYS A 276 20.84 4.81 4.97
C LYS A 276 20.10 4.93 3.65
N MET A 277 19.47 3.84 3.17
CA MET A 277 18.62 3.83 1.97
C MET A 277 17.28 4.55 2.16
N GLY A 278 16.95 4.98 3.39
CA GLY A 278 15.78 5.80 3.70
C GLY A 278 14.54 5.03 4.15
N ILE A 279 14.69 3.80 4.66
CA ILE A 279 13.63 3.05 5.34
C ILE A 279 13.57 3.53 6.79
N GLU A 280 12.44 4.14 7.15
CA GLU A 280 12.19 4.71 8.48
C GLU A 280 11.30 3.79 9.35
N ALA A 281 10.64 2.80 8.72
CA ALA A 281 9.81 1.81 9.39
C ALA A 281 10.63 1.00 10.40
N GLU A 282 10.02 0.58 11.50
CA GLU A 282 10.66 -0.28 12.49
C GLU A 282 11.09 -1.61 11.85
N LEU A 283 12.36 -1.97 12.04
CA LEU A 283 12.94 -3.21 11.56
C LEU A 283 13.39 -4.03 12.78
N SER A 284 12.81 -5.22 12.92
CA SER A 284 13.23 -6.14 13.99
C SER A 284 14.57 -6.79 13.65
N GLU A 285 15.49 -6.84 14.61
CA GLU A 285 16.77 -7.52 14.46
C GLU A 285 16.64 -9.04 14.68
N TYR A 286 15.84 -9.66 13.82
CA TYR A 286 15.59 -11.10 13.79
C TYR A 286 15.95 -11.70 12.43
N PRO A 287 16.40 -12.98 12.37
CA PRO A 287 16.76 -13.63 11.09
C PRO A 287 15.64 -13.62 10.05
N SER A 288 14.38 -13.59 10.47
CA SER A 288 13.21 -13.49 9.59
C SER A 288 13.18 -12.18 8.80
N LEU A 289 13.99 -11.18 9.14
CA LEU A 289 14.17 -9.95 8.35
C LEU A 289 14.67 -10.27 6.93
N ALA A 290 15.50 -11.30 6.76
CA ALA A 290 15.95 -11.78 5.45
C ALA A 290 14.80 -12.15 4.52
N LEU A 291 13.68 -12.59 5.09
CA LEU A 291 12.47 -12.98 4.37
C LEU A 291 11.45 -11.83 4.26
N GLY A 292 11.82 -10.64 4.71
CA GLY A 292 10.98 -9.45 4.70
C GLY A 292 9.83 -9.51 5.71
N ALA A 293 10.06 -10.05 6.90
CA ALA A 293 9.10 -10.03 8.01
C ALA A 293 8.91 -8.63 8.64
N ALA A 294 9.22 -7.58 7.90
CA ALA A 294 9.06 -6.19 8.29
C ALA A 294 7.85 -5.57 7.60
N ASN A 295 7.14 -4.68 8.30
CA ASN A 295 6.03 -3.90 7.76
C ASN A 295 6.53 -2.53 7.30
N ILE A 296 6.72 -2.37 5.98
CA ILE A 296 7.27 -1.15 5.38
C ILE A 296 6.25 -0.57 4.40
N PRO A 297 6.02 0.77 4.39
CA PRO A 297 5.21 1.42 3.37
C PRO A 297 5.86 1.31 1.98
N LEU A 298 5.04 1.15 0.93
CA LEU A 298 5.52 1.13 -0.46
C LEU A 298 6.35 2.37 -0.79
N TYR A 299 5.95 3.53 -0.27
CA TYR A 299 6.70 4.80 -0.42
C TYR A 299 8.16 4.68 0.02
N GLN A 300 8.42 4.08 1.17
CA GLN A 300 9.79 3.91 1.69
C GLN A 300 10.58 2.86 0.90
N LEU A 301 9.93 1.79 0.45
CA LEU A 301 10.57 0.79 -0.40
C LEU A 301 10.99 1.39 -1.75
N VAL A 302 10.09 2.09 -2.44
CA VAL A 302 10.42 2.71 -3.73
C VAL A 302 11.51 3.75 -3.57
N LYS A 303 11.49 4.56 -2.48
CA LYS A 303 12.57 5.49 -2.12
C LYS A 303 13.91 4.76 -1.97
N ALA A 304 13.95 3.67 -1.22
CA ALA A 304 15.14 2.86 -1.04
C ALA A 304 15.64 2.25 -2.37
N TYR A 305 14.73 1.74 -3.18
CA TYR A 305 15.06 1.16 -4.48
C TYR A 305 15.60 2.17 -5.51
N CYS A 306 15.33 3.47 -5.34
CA CYS A 306 15.95 4.51 -6.16
C CYS A 306 17.48 4.45 -6.10
N CYS A 307 18.08 3.98 -5.00
CA CYS A 307 19.55 3.84 -4.88
C CYS A 307 20.12 2.90 -5.95
N PHE A 308 19.43 1.77 -6.22
CA PHE A 308 19.88 0.80 -7.24
C PHE A 308 19.85 1.38 -8.66
N ALA A 309 18.94 2.33 -8.94
CA ALA A 309 18.81 2.98 -10.24
C ALA A 309 19.57 4.32 -10.33
N ASN A 310 20.28 4.75 -9.28
CA ASN A 310 20.94 6.05 -9.16
C ASN A 310 22.36 5.93 -8.60
N ASN A 311 23.11 4.92 -9.03
CA ASN A 311 24.51 4.68 -8.65
C ASN A 311 24.74 4.71 -7.12
N GLY A 312 23.86 4.12 -6.35
CA GLY A 312 23.93 4.10 -4.90
C GLY A 312 23.47 5.39 -4.18
N MET A 313 23.09 6.42 -4.94
CA MET A 313 22.67 7.71 -4.37
C MET A 313 21.21 7.68 -3.94
N THR A 314 20.94 8.14 -2.71
CA THR A 314 19.60 8.32 -2.18
C THR A 314 18.90 9.54 -2.79
N VAL A 315 17.56 9.53 -2.79
CA VAL A 315 16.74 10.67 -3.20
C VAL A 315 15.75 11.04 -2.12
N LYS A 316 15.37 12.30 -2.06
CA LYS A 316 14.24 12.78 -1.25
C LYS A 316 13.04 12.95 -2.17
N PRO A 317 12.03 12.07 -2.11
CA PRO A 317 10.83 12.20 -2.94
C PRO A 317 10.02 13.46 -2.58
N TYR A 318 9.50 14.13 -3.59
CA TYR A 318 8.70 15.36 -3.45
C TYR A 318 7.63 15.46 -4.55
#